data_b36cbbf3c24839f7d777f64a5d4fc208
#
_entry.id   b36cbbf3c24839f7d777f64a5d4fc208
#
_cell.length_a   1.000
_cell.length_b   1.000
_cell.length_c   1.000
_cell.angle_alpha   90.00
_cell.angle_beta   90.00
_cell.angle_gamma   90.00
#
_symmetry.space_group_name_H-M   'P 1'
#
loop_
_entity.id
_entity.type
_entity.pdbx_description
1 polymer ?
#
loop_
_entity_poly.entity_id
_entity_poly.type
_entity_poly.pdbx_seq_one_letter_code
_entity_poly.pdbx_strand_id
1 'polypeptide(L)'
;MPWRIYRSGPNWVPPLLIEEKERFNPRRNPFYRHARVCLFLARNGREAVGRIAAIVNHAHNRFYNDRVGFFGFFEVVENYEAASLLLDAARQWLAAEGMEVMRGPMNFSTNEECGLLISGYDRPPCIMMPYNPPYYVSFLERYGLAKAKDLLAFHFLTSEFTQRVRKMAAWAEKRSTVRIRPINLADFDEEVERVKQVYNSAWEANWGFVPMSDEELDHMARRLRRVADPNMILFAEDEGRPVGFALTLPDFNQVLIHLNGRLFPFGLIKALWYQRKITCARVILLGILKEYRQHGIDIRFQEKTCEAGVRRGITEAEMSWVLEDNTRMTHGIKYVGGKVYKTYRVYDGKI
;
A
#
# COMPACT_ATOMS: atom_id res chain seq x y z
N MET A 1 19.75 11.17 1.79
CA MET A 1 19.15 12.13 0.87
C MET A 1 17.69 12.47 1.25
N PRO A 2 16.74 11.56 1.44
CA PRO A 2 15.36 11.90 1.79
C PRO A 2 15.24 12.87 2.98
N TRP A 3 15.96 12.67 4.08
CA TRP A 3 15.98 13.58 5.24
C TRP A 3 16.31 15.04 4.91
N ARG A 4 16.98 15.30 3.78
CA ARG A 4 17.25 16.68 3.32
C ARG A 4 16.06 17.23 2.54
N ILE A 5 15.48 16.43 1.65
CA ILE A 5 14.30 16.81 0.85
C ILE A 5 13.12 17.15 1.75
N TYR A 6 12.91 16.34 2.80
CA TYR A 6 11.76 16.46 3.70
C TYR A 6 12.06 17.24 4.99
N ARG A 7 13.19 17.98 5.06
CA ARG A 7 13.60 18.66 6.28
C ARG A 7 12.58 19.66 6.83
N SER A 8 11.84 20.33 5.95
CA SER A 8 10.79 21.29 6.29
C SER A 8 9.38 20.69 6.26
N GLY A 9 9.24 19.42 5.89
CA GLY A 9 7.95 18.75 5.75
C GLY A 9 7.55 18.00 7.04
N PRO A 10 6.59 18.50 7.84
CA PRO A 10 6.21 17.86 9.11
C PRO A 10 5.51 16.53 8.93
N ASN A 11 4.98 16.27 7.73
CA ASN A 11 4.15 15.10 7.44
C ASN A 11 4.91 13.92 6.86
N TRP A 12 6.20 14.07 6.55
CA TRP A 12 6.99 12.95 6.06
C TRP A 12 7.35 11.97 7.18
N VAL A 13 7.14 10.68 6.92
CA VAL A 13 7.48 9.60 7.84
C VAL A 13 8.76 8.92 7.39
N PRO A 14 9.87 9.06 8.13
CA PRO A 14 11.13 8.39 7.80
C PRO A 14 10.99 6.86 7.85
N PRO A 15 11.31 6.13 6.76
CA PRO A 15 11.31 4.67 6.79
C PRO A 15 12.44 4.14 7.70
N LEU A 16 12.27 2.94 8.24
CA LEU A 16 13.34 2.27 8.97
C LEU A 16 14.49 1.90 8.03
N LEU A 17 15.68 2.40 8.33
CA LEU A 17 16.88 2.15 7.50
C LEU A 17 17.20 0.66 7.34
N ILE A 18 16.86 -0.16 8.34
CA ILE A 18 17.06 -1.61 8.27
C ILE A 18 16.11 -2.25 7.25
N GLU A 19 14.86 -1.80 7.18
CA GLU A 19 13.86 -2.29 6.22
C GLU A 19 14.20 -1.85 4.81
N GLU A 20 14.66 -0.59 4.63
CA GLU A 20 15.12 -0.12 3.32
C GLU A 20 16.31 -0.95 2.80
N LYS A 21 17.27 -1.30 3.67
CA LYS A 21 18.39 -2.18 3.29
C LYS A 21 17.92 -3.58 2.88
N GLU A 22 16.91 -4.13 3.55
CA GLU A 22 16.33 -5.43 3.19
C GLU A 22 15.54 -5.35 1.88
N ARG A 23 14.79 -4.28 1.68
CA ARG A 23 14.00 -4.02 0.46
C ARG A 23 14.88 -4.04 -0.80
N PHE A 24 16.06 -3.42 -0.75
CA PHE A 24 17.01 -3.37 -1.87
C PHE A 24 18.03 -4.51 -1.89
N ASN A 25 17.87 -5.53 -1.06
CA ASN A 25 18.78 -6.69 -1.07
C ASN A 25 18.21 -7.81 -1.96
N PRO A 26 18.83 -8.09 -3.15
CA PRO A 26 18.32 -9.13 -4.07
C PRO A 26 18.32 -10.55 -3.49
N ARG A 27 19.13 -10.80 -2.45
CA ARG A 27 19.19 -12.11 -1.78
C ARG A 27 18.06 -12.32 -0.76
N ARG A 28 17.44 -11.23 -0.29
CA ARG A 28 16.43 -11.26 0.77
C ARG A 28 15.02 -10.92 0.27
N ASN A 29 14.91 -10.06 -0.74
CA ASN A 29 13.63 -9.67 -1.30
C ASN A 29 13.27 -10.57 -2.49
N PRO A 30 12.21 -11.40 -2.39
CA PRO A 30 11.82 -12.35 -3.43
C PRO A 30 11.37 -11.66 -4.74
N PHE A 31 10.97 -10.39 -4.72
CA PHE A 31 10.64 -9.63 -5.92
C PHE A 31 11.71 -9.69 -7.01
N TYR A 32 12.99 -9.71 -6.63
CA TYR A 32 14.11 -9.79 -7.56
C TYR A 32 14.23 -11.12 -8.31
N ARG A 33 13.44 -12.17 -7.94
CA ARG A 33 13.43 -13.44 -8.68
C ARG A 33 12.74 -13.34 -10.04
N HIS A 34 11.83 -12.39 -10.18
CA HIS A 34 11.07 -12.18 -11.41
C HIS A 34 11.14 -10.72 -11.91
N ALA A 35 12.05 -9.93 -11.40
CA ALA A 35 12.24 -8.56 -11.81
C ALA A 35 13.70 -8.17 -11.96
N ARG A 36 13.97 -7.23 -12.86
CA ARG A 36 15.26 -6.52 -12.97
C ARG A 36 15.10 -5.12 -12.46
N VAL A 37 16.07 -4.66 -11.69
CA VAL A 37 16.04 -3.32 -11.09
C VAL A 37 17.39 -2.65 -11.34
N CYS A 38 17.36 -1.41 -11.85
CA CYS A 38 18.52 -0.55 -11.97
C CYS A 38 18.31 0.72 -11.13
N LEU A 39 19.31 1.09 -10.34
CA LEU A 39 19.26 2.24 -9.44
C LEU A 39 20.13 3.36 -9.99
N PHE A 40 19.57 4.57 -10.10
CA PHE A 40 20.27 5.75 -10.56
C PHE A 40 20.35 6.81 -9.46
N LEU A 41 21.48 7.52 -9.43
CA LEU A 41 21.75 8.58 -8.48
C LEU A 41 22.21 9.83 -9.23
N ALA A 42 21.45 10.92 -9.13
CA ALA A 42 21.88 12.23 -9.61
C ALA A 42 22.80 12.90 -8.57
N ARG A 43 23.90 13.48 -9.05
CA ARG A 43 24.88 14.21 -8.23
C ARG A 43 25.14 15.59 -8.74
N ASN A 44 25.31 16.54 -7.81
CA ASN A 44 25.92 17.84 -8.08
C ASN A 44 27.28 17.87 -7.35
N GLY A 45 28.37 17.67 -8.11
CA GLY A 45 29.67 17.40 -7.53
C GLY A 45 29.68 16.14 -6.65
N ARG A 46 29.99 16.30 -5.35
CA ARG A 46 29.99 15.19 -4.40
C ARG A 46 28.62 14.93 -3.75
N GLU A 47 27.69 15.83 -3.93
CA GLU A 47 26.41 15.78 -3.25
C GLU A 47 25.34 15.01 -4.07
N ALA A 48 24.65 14.06 -3.42
CA ALA A 48 23.50 13.38 -4.02
C ALA A 48 22.29 14.31 -4.00
N VAL A 49 21.73 14.62 -5.18
CA VAL A 49 20.60 15.53 -5.36
C VAL A 49 19.32 14.82 -5.80
N GLY A 50 19.40 13.56 -6.23
CA GLY A 50 18.22 12.77 -6.58
C GLY A 50 18.54 11.30 -6.76
N ARG A 51 17.50 10.47 -6.74
CA ARG A 51 17.57 9.02 -7.03
C ARG A 51 16.31 8.58 -7.75
N ILE A 52 16.41 7.49 -8.52
CA ILE A 52 15.28 6.78 -9.12
C ILE A 52 15.66 5.31 -9.30
N ALA A 53 14.67 4.42 -9.27
CA ALA A 53 14.81 3.04 -9.72
C ALA A 53 14.07 2.86 -11.03
N ALA A 54 14.68 2.17 -12.00
CA ALA A 54 14.02 1.63 -13.18
C ALA A 54 13.83 0.13 -12.96
N ILE A 55 12.65 -0.39 -13.30
CA ILE A 55 12.22 -1.73 -12.92
C ILE A 55 11.54 -2.40 -14.11
N VAL A 56 11.98 -3.61 -14.45
CA VAL A 56 11.26 -4.51 -15.36
C VAL A 56 10.69 -5.65 -14.53
N ASN A 57 9.36 -5.69 -14.42
CA ASN A 57 8.65 -6.75 -13.73
C ASN A 57 8.16 -7.79 -14.75
N HIS A 58 8.92 -8.87 -14.92
CA HIS A 58 8.57 -9.92 -15.87
C HIS A 58 7.26 -10.66 -15.51
N ALA A 59 6.87 -10.70 -14.22
CA ALA A 59 5.59 -11.28 -13.83
C ALA A 59 4.42 -10.42 -14.33
N HIS A 60 4.53 -9.09 -14.22
CA HIS A 60 3.56 -8.15 -14.79
C HIS A 60 3.43 -8.33 -16.30
N ASN A 61 4.55 -8.26 -17.02
CA ASN A 61 4.55 -8.28 -18.47
C ASN A 61 4.03 -9.62 -19.04
N ARG A 62 4.29 -10.73 -18.34
CA ARG A 62 3.67 -12.03 -18.70
C ARG A 62 2.17 -12.06 -18.42
N PHE A 63 1.73 -11.47 -17.30
CA PHE A 63 0.31 -11.49 -16.91
C PHE A 63 -0.55 -10.66 -17.85
N TYR A 64 -0.06 -9.46 -18.24
CA TYR A 64 -0.78 -8.54 -19.14
C TYR A 64 -0.44 -8.73 -20.62
N ASN A 65 0.56 -9.54 -20.95
CA ASN A 65 1.11 -9.69 -22.30
C ASN A 65 1.49 -8.33 -22.91
N ASP A 66 2.18 -7.50 -22.13
CA ASP A 66 2.61 -6.14 -22.52
C ASP A 66 4.11 -5.94 -22.29
N ARG A 67 4.62 -4.72 -22.60
CA ARG A 67 6.01 -4.30 -22.43
C ARG A 67 6.09 -3.03 -21.60
N VAL A 68 5.59 -3.10 -20.38
CA VAL A 68 5.62 -1.99 -19.44
C VAL A 68 6.84 -2.11 -18.54
N GLY A 69 7.68 -1.06 -18.55
CA GLY A 69 8.71 -0.84 -17.55
C GLY A 69 8.21 0.13 -16.49
N PHE A 70 8.77 0.06 -15.29
CA PHE A 70 8.33 0.88 -14.19
C PHE A 70 9.46 1.79 -13.69
N PHE A 71 9.09 2.95 -13.15
CA PHE A 71 9.99 3.74 -12.32
C PHE A 71 9.43 3.87 -10.91
N GLY A 72 10.33 3.99 -9.93
CA GLY A 72 9.94 4.16 -8.54
C GLY A 72 11.05 4.72 -7.68
N PHE A 73 10.83 4.81 -6.36
CA PHE A 73 11.81 5.37 -5.42
C PHE A 73 12.36 6.73 -5.86
N PHE A 74 11.51 7.48 -6.60
CA PHE A 74 11.85 8.77 -7.16
C PHE A 74 11.92 9.81 -6.05
N GLU A 75 13.13 10.32 -5.85
CA GLU A 75 13.43 11.35 -4.86
C GLU A 75 14.38 12.36 -5.48
N VAL A 76 14.04 13.63 -5.45
CA VAL A 76 14.88 14.70 -6.01
C VAL A 76 14.66 15.99 -5.23
N VAL A 77 15.72 16.77 -5.06
CA VAL A 77 15.60 18.15 -4.57
C VAL A 77 14.78 18.98 -5.57
N GLU A 78 14.29 20.15 -5.16
CA GLU A 78 13.52 21.04 -6.05
C GLU A 78 14.40 21.61 -7.17
N ASN A 79 14.74 20.72 -8.10
CA ASN A 79 15.55 20.99 -9.29
C ASN A 79 15.05 20.10 -10.43
N TYR A 80 14.40 20.73 -11.40
CA TYR A 80 13.80 20.04 -12.56
C TYR A 80 14.86 19.38 -13.46
N GLU A 81 16.03 20.02 -13.64
CA GLU A 81 17.11 19.45 -14.47
C GLU A 81 17.60 18.11 -13.89
N ALA A 82 17.80 18.05 -12.57
CA ALA A 82 18.15 16.79 -11.90
C ALA A 82 17.02 15.75 -12.03
N ALA A 83 15.76 16.17 -11.96
CA ALA A 83 14.61 15.30 -12.15
C ALA A 83 14.54 14.73 -13.57
N SER A 84 14.68 15.58 -14.60
CA SER A 84 14.64 15.13 -15.99
C SER A 84 15.77 14.16 -16.32
N LEU A 85 17.00 14.43 -15.86
CA LEU A 85 18.14 13.52 -16.05
C LEU A 85 17.92 12.13 -15.40
N LEU A 86 17.27 12.09 -14.23
CA LEU A 86 16.90 10.82 -13.59
C LEU A 86 15.85 10.05 -14.39
N LEU A 87 14.83 10.75 -14.86
CA LEU A 87 13.77 10.15 -15.69
C LEU A 87 14.31 9.69 -17.04
N ASP A 88 15.22 10.47 -17.66
CA ASP A 88 15.90 10.08 -18.90
C ASP A 88 16.75 8.82 -18.71
N ALA A 89 17.51 8.73 -17.62
CA ALA A 89 18.31 7.55 -17.31
C ALA A 89 17.44 6.30 -17.11
N ALA A 90 16.33 6.44 -16.41
CA ALA A 90 15.37 5.35 -16.23
C ALA A 90 14.73 4.93 -17.57
N ARG A 91 14.30 5.91 -18.40
CA ARG A 91 13.70 5.68 -19.70
C ARG A 91 14.66 5.00 -20.68
N GLN A 92 15.89 5.45 -20.75
CA GLN A 92 16.94 4.85 -21.60
C GLN A 92 17.24 3.41 -21.21
N TRP A 93 17.35 3.14 -19.90
CA TRP A 93 17.56 1.77 -19.43
C TRP A 93 16.36 0.87 -19.75
N LEU A 94 15.12 1.34 -19.54
CA LEU A 94 13.91 0.61 -19.90
C LEU A 94 13.79 0.36 -21.40
N ALA A 95 14.19 1.34 -22.26
CA ALA A 95 14.26 1.17 -23.70
C ALA A 95 15.25 0.06 -24.09
N ALA A 96 16.43 0.03 -23.47
CA ALA A 96 17.43 -1.02 -23.70
C ALA A 96 16.96 -2.40 -23.25
N GLU A 97 16.06 -2.48 -22.27
CA GLU A 97 15.38 -3.71 -21.84
C GLU A 97 14.17 -4.07 -22.72
N GLY A 98 13.88 -3.31 -23.78
CA GLY A 98 12.80 -3.58 -24.74
C GLY A 98 11.41 -3.20 -24.24
N MET A 99 11.30 -2.29 -23.27
CA MET A 99 10.02 -1.78 -22.79
C MET A 99 9.51 -0.67 -23.73
N GLU A 100 8.20 -0.52 -23.82
CA GLU A 100 7.52 0.46 -24.70
C GLU A 100 6.85 1.59 -23.89
N VAL A 101 6.55 1.33 -22.62
CA VAL A 101 5.89 2.27 -21.71
C VAL A 101 6.68 2.35 -20.42
N MET A 102 6.89 3.57 -19.91
CA MET A 102 7.41 3.82 -18.58
C MET A 102 6.27 4.24 -17.66
N ARG A 103 5.96 3.42 -16.65
CA ARG A 103 4.86 3.60 -15.69
C ARG A 103 5.38 3.82 -14.28
N GLY A 104 4.75 4.69 -13.50
CA GLY A 104 5.10 4.86 -12.09
C GLY A 104 4.50 6.12 -11.42
N PRO A 105 4.95 6.43 -10.20
CA PRO A 105 5.95 5.68 -9.43
C PRO A 105 5.41 4.38 -8.82
N MET A 106 6.26 3.35 -8.79
CA MET A 106 6.01 2.03 -8.18
C MET A 106 7.21 1.63 -7.31
N ASN A 107 6.99 1.26 -6.06
CA ASN A 107 8.05 0.94 -5.10
C ASN A 107 7.94 -0.49 -4.52
N PHE A 108 8.03 -1.59 -5.18
CA PHE A 108 8.42 -1.93 -6.56
C PHE A 108 7.21 -2.20 -7.47
N SER A 109 6.07 -2.59 -6.92
CA SER A 109 4.85 -2.97 -7.62
C SER A 109 3.61 -2.39 -6.95
N THR A 110 2.44 -2.63 -7.54
CA THR A 110 1.14 -2.29 -6.94
C THR A 110 0.85 -3.07 -5.65
N ASN A 111 1.56 -4.17 -5.39
CA ASN A 111 1.43 -4.92 -4.13
C ASN A 111 2.14 -4.23 -2.95
N GLU A 112 2.92 -3.17 -3.22
CA GLU A 112 3.60 -2.34 -2.22
C GLU A 112 3.12 -0.88 -2.32
N GLU A 113 4.02 0.09 -2.12
CA GLU A 113 3.70 1.51 -2.26
C GLU A 113 3.67 1.90 -3.73
N CYS A 114 2.57 2.48 -4.20
CA CYS A 114 2.48 2.97 -5.58
C CYS A 114 1.74 4.31 -5.66
N GLY A 115 2.01 5.03 -6.74
CA GLY A 115 1.43 6.33 -7.02
C GLY A 115 2.18 7.49 -6.36
N LEU A 116 1.97 8.67 -6.91
CA LEU A 116 2.45 9.94 -6.41
C LEU A 116 1.31 10.67 -5.72
N LEU A 117 1.50 11.15 -4.50
CA LEU A 117 0.51 12.00 -3.81
C LEU A 117 0.32 13.28 -4.63
N ILE A 118 -0.92 13.56 -5.03
CA ILE A 118 -1.29 14.77 -5.80
C ILE A 118 -2.26 15.67 -5.04
N SER A 119 -2.88 15.17 -3.95
CA SER A 119 -3.81 15.92 -3.09
C SER A 119 -3.84 15.34 -1.69
N GLY A 120 -4.00 16.19 -0.66
CA GLY A 120 -4.07 15.79 0.74
C GLY A 120 -2.70 15.78 1.44
N TYR A 121 -1.88 16.79 1.20
CA TYR A 121 -0.53 16.95 1.79
C TYR A 121 -0.53 17.40 3.26
N ASP A 122 -1.67 17.77 3.79
CA ASP A 122 -1.86 18.33 5.13
C ASP A 122 -1.76 17.32 6.28
N ARG A 123 -1.73 16.01 5.95
CA ARG A 123 -1.61 14.92 6.92
C ARG A 123 -0.50 13.93 6.54
N PRO A 124 0.17 13.29 7.53
CA PRO A 124 1.10 12.18 7.25
C PRO A 124 0.43 11.06 6.44
N PRO A 125 1.19 10.28 5.68
CA PRO A 125 0.69 9.06 5.05
C PRO A 125 0.43 7.99 6.12
N CYS A 126 -0.60 7.15 5.92
CA CYS A 126 -0.75 5.92 6.67
C CYS A 126 0.31 4.87 6.26
N ILE A 127 0.45 3.83 7.07
CA ILE A 127 1.37 2.71 6.81
C ILE A 127 1.25 2.19 5.38
N MET A 128 2.39 1.97 4.71
CA MET A 128 2.48 1.52 3.31
C MET A 128 1.83 2.48 2.29
N MET A 129 1.69 3.76 2.61
CA MET A 129 1.30 4.79 1.65
C MET A 129 2.47 5.76 1.41
N PRO A 130 2.72 6.16 0.15
CA PRO A 130 3.82 7.07 -0.17
C PRO A 130 3.51 8.51 0.27
N TYR A 131 4.58 9.29 0.44
CA TYR A 131 4.52 10.74 0.63
C TYR A 131 5.62 11.40 -0.21
N ASN A 132 5.32 12.51 -0.82
CA ASN A 132 6.25 13.26 -1.67
C ASN A 132 6.02 14.76 -1.57
N PRO A 133 7.01 15.59 -1.91
CA PRO A 133 6.81 17.02 -2.07
C PRO A 133 5.84 17.34 -3.22
N PRO A 134 5.03 18.43 -3.09
CA PRO A 134 4.04 18.80 -4.14
C PRO A 134 4.66 19.07 -5.51
N TYR A 135 5.89 19.59 -5.57
CA TYR A 135 6.55 19.94 -6.83
C TYR A 135 6.88 18.70 -7.71
N TYR A 136 6.83 17.47 -7.18
CA TYR A 136 7.02 16.28 -8.00
C TYR A 136 5.94 16.13 -9.07
N VAL A 137 4.71 16.57 -8.79
CA VAL A 137 3.60 16.56 -9.76
C VAL A 137 4.00 17.36 -11.01
N SER A 138 4.41 18.61 -10.80
CA SER A 138 4.81 19.48 -11.91
C SER A 138 6.04 18.95 -12.66
N PHE A 139 6.96 18.27 -11.98
CA PHE A 139 8.14 17.68 -12.63
C PHE A 139 7.78 16.52 -13.55
N LEU A 140 6.91 15.61 -13.10
CA LEU A 140 6.49 14.48 -13.92
C LEU A 140 5.64 14.93 -15.12
N GLU A 141 4.72 15.86 -14.90
CA GLU A 141 3.87 16.41 -15.96
C GLU A 141 4.67 17.25 -16.99
N ARG A 142 5.61 18.08 -16.52
CA ARG A 142 6.54 18.82 -17.39
C ARG A 142 7.45 17.89 -18.21
N TYR A 143 7.81 16.72 -17.66
CA TYR A 143 8.58 15.70 -18.36
C TYR A 143 7.79 15.02 -19.48
N GLY A 144 6.46 15.21 -19.52
CA GLY A 144 5.57 14.62 -20.53
C GLY A 144 4.91 13.31 -20.09
N LEU A 145 4.96 12.98 -18.79
CA LEU A 145 4.18 11.86 -18.26
C LEU A 145 2.73 12.27 -18.08
N ALA A 146 1.81 11.40 -18.46
CA ALA A 146 0.38 11.60 -18.38
C ALA A 146 -0.26 10.69 -17.33
N LYS A 147 -1.43 11.08 -16.85
CA LYS A 147 -2.22 10.26 -15.93
C LYS A 147 -2.54 8.89 -16.53
N ALA A 148 -2.16 7.82 -15.83
CA ALA A 148 -2.60 6.46 -16.10
C ALA A 148 -3.78 6.05 -15.22
N LYS A 149 -3.68 6.31 -13.90
CA LYS A 149 -4.73 5.92 -12.94
C LYS A 149 -4.65 6.77 -11.67
N ASP A 150 -5.80 7.20 -11.14
CA ASP A 150 -5.89 7.77 -9.81
C ASP A 150 -6.33 6.71 -8.78
N LEU A 151 -5.70 6.80 -7.60
CA LEU A 151 -5.90 5.93 -6.46
C LEU A 151 -6.40 6.78 -5.30
N LEU A 152 -7.59 6.46 -4.79
CA LEU A 152 -8.26 7.24 -3.76
C LEU A 152 -7.97 6.68 -2.37
N ALA A 153 -7.72 7.55 -1.41
CA ALA A 153 -7.72 7.21 0.00
C ALA A 153 -8.90 7.89 0.70
N PHE A 154 -9.63 7.09 1.45
CA PHE A 154 -10.81 7.56 2.19
C PHE A 154 -10.49 7.61 3.67
N HIS A 155 -10.83 8.71 4.30
CA HIS A 155 -10.81 8.88 5.75
C HIS A 155 -12.17 8.56 6.33
N PHE A 156 -12.18 7.88 7.46
CA PHE A 156 -13.36 7.44 8.17
C PHE A 156 -13.18 7.62 9.68
N LEU A 157 -14.19 8.14 10.37
CA LEU A 157 -14.23 8.20 11.82
C LEU A 157 -15.02 7.00 12.37
N THR A 158 -14.48 6.28 13.35
CA THR A 158 -15.16 5.12 13.94
C THR A 158 -16.50 5.50 14.58
N SER A 159 -16.67 6.75 15.02
CA SER A 159 -17.92 7.32 15.51
C SER A 159 -19.01 7.47 14.44
N GLU A 160 -18.61 7.52 13.15
CA GLU A 160 -19.54 7.60 12.02
C GLU A 160 -20.13 6.23 11.63
N PHE A 161 -19.64 5.13 12.25
CA PHE A 161 -20.17 3.80 12.05
C PHE A 161 -21.55 3.65 12.71
N THR A 162 -22.57 3.99 11.96
CA THR A 162 -23.94 4.18 12.45
C THR A 162 -24.60 2.88 12.92
N GLN A 163 -25.60 2.99 13.79
CA GLN A 163 -26.43 1.86 14.23
C GLN A 163 -27.13 1.17 13.04
N ARG A 164 -27.42 1.92 11.94
CA ARG A 164 -27.97 1.36 10.72
C ARG A 164 -27.02 0.35 10.06
N VAL A 165 -25.72 0.68 9.98
CA VAL A 165 -24.69 -0.20 9.43
C VAL A 165 -24.56 -1.47 10.28
N ARG A 166 -24.58 -1.34 11.62
CA ARG A 166 -24.57 -2.48 12.55
C ARG A 166 -25.79 -3.39 12.37
N LYS A 167 -26.99 -2.82 12.20
CA LYS A 167 -28.23 -3.58 11.92
C LYS A 167 -28.13 -4.35 10.59
N MET A 168 -27.53 -3.75 9.57
CA MET A 168 -27.30 -4.42 8.28
C MET A 168 -26.31 -5.57 8.40
N ALA A 169 -25.22 -5.40 9.13
CA ALA A 169 -24.24 -6.46 9.37
C ALA A 169 -24.88 -7.63 10.14
N ALA A 170 -25.64 -7.35 11.22
CA ALA A 170 -26.37 -8.36 11.98
C ALA A 170 -27.45 -9.09 11.16
N TRP A 171 -28.12 -8.36 10.25
CA TRP A 171 -29.09 -8.97 9.33
C TRP A 171 -28.39 -9.90 8.33
N ALA A 172 -27.25 -9.49 7.77
CA ALA A 172 -26.46 -10.31 6.87
C ALA A 172 -25.90 -11.55 7.57
N GLU A 173 -25.46 -11.42 8.82
CA GLU A 173 -24.95 -12.54 9.63
C GLU A 173 -26.02 -13.63 9.86
N LYS A 174 -27.27 -13.25 10.17
CA LYS A 174 -28.36 -14.20 10.39
C LYS A 174 -28.78 -14.98 9.13
N ARG A 175 -28.39 -14.53 7.94
CA ARG A 175 -28.76 -15.13 6.65
C ARG A 175 -27.60 -15.81 5.93
N SER A 176 -26.43 -15.83 6.54
CA SER A 176 -25.23 -16.35 5.92
C SER A 176 -24.75 -17.59 6.67
N THR A 177 -24.36 -18.62 5.95
CA THR A 177 -23.61 -19.78 6.46
C THR A 177 -22.15 -19.44 6.74
N VAL A 178 -21.67 -18.35 6.10
CA VAL A 178 -20.29 -17.90 6.22
C VAL A 178 -19.98 -17.42 7.62
N ARG A 179 -18.96 -17.98 8.23
CA ARG A 179 -18.43 -17.57 9.54
C ARG A 179 -17.30 -16.56 9.36
N ILE A 180 -17.30 -15.47 10.13
CA ILE A 180 -16.15 -14.54 10.19
C ILE A 180 -15.41 -14.77 11.50
N ARG A 181 -14.10 -14.97 11.38
CA ARG A 181 -13.19 -15.13 12.53
C ARG A 181 -11.91 -14.32 12.37
N PRO A 182 -11.25 -13.93 13.47
CA PRO A 182 -9.90 -13.39 13.42
C PRO A 182 -8.88 -14.47 13.00
N ILE A 183 -7.70 -14.00 12.56
CA ILE A 183 -6.55 -14.86 12.28
C ILE A 183 -6.05 -15.51 13.58
N ASN A 184 -5.59 -16.76 13.48
CA ASN A 184 -4.91 -17.45 14.57
C ASN A 184 -3.38 -17.37 14.41
N LEU A 185 -2.73 -16.46 15.12
CA LEU A 185 -1.27 -16.31 15.02
C LEU A 185 -0.46 -17.49 15.60
N ALA A 186 -1.10 -18.43 16.31
CA ALA A 186 -0.43 -19.66 16.74
C ALA A 186 -0.19 -20.61 15.54
N ASP A 187 -1.10 -20.61 14.58
CA ASP A 187 -1.05 -21.42 13.36
C ASP A 187 -0.69 -20.55 12.13
N PHE A 188 0.23 -19.60 12.31
CA PHE A 188 0.51 -18.54 11.36
C PHE A 188 0.78 -19.02 9.93
N ASP A 189 1.54 -20.09 9.78
CA ASP A 189 1.91 -20.60 8.44
C ASP A 189 0.68 -21.18 7.71
N GLU A 190 -0.21 -21.89 8.42
CA GLU A 190 -1.49 -22.35 7.86
C GLU A 190 -2.42 -21.20 7.49
N GLU A 191 -2.45 -20.14 8.31
CA GLU A 191 -3.24 -18.96 8.03
C GLU A 191 -2.73 -18.21 6.81
N VAL A 192 -1.41 -18.19 6.57
CA VAL A 192 -0.82 -17.63 5.34
C VAL A 192 -1.22 -18.45 4.12
N GLU A 193 -1.24 -19.78 4.21
CA GLU A 193 -1.75 -20.64 3.12
C GLU A 193 -3.23 -20.35 2.80
N ARG A 194 -4.06 -20.06 3.79
CA ARG A 194 -5.45 -19.62 3.59
C ARG A 194 -5.54 -18.26 2.88
N VAL A 195 -4.64 -17.32 3.20
CA VAL A 195 -4.54 -16.03 2.48
C VAL A 195 -4.23 -16.28 1.00
N LYS A 196 -3.26 -17.16 0.70
CA LYS A 196 -2.87 -17.48 -0.69
C LYS A 196 -4.03 -17.99 -1.53
N GLN A 197 -4.92 -18.80 -0.95
CA GLN A 197 -6.12 -19.33 -1.62
C GLN A 197 -7.10 -18.25 -2.07
N VAL A 198 -7.18 -17.14 -1.34
CA VAL A 198 -8.13 -16.05 -1.62
C VAL A 198 -7.48 -14.91 -2.40
N TYR A 199 -6.20 -14.60 -2.09
CA TYR A 199 -5.56 -13.37 -2.54
C TYR A 199 -5.58 -13.20 -4.04
N ASN A 200 -4.95 -14.08 -4.79
CA ASN A 200 -4.80 -13.91 -6.24
C ASN A 200 -6.17 -13.88 -6.96
N SER A 201 -7.13 -14.71 -6.55
CA SER A 201 -8.47 -14.75 -7.16
C SER A 201 -9.34 -13.54 -6.83
N ALA A 202 -9.21 -12.96 -5.63
CA ALA A 202 -10.06 -11.85 -5.20
C ALA A 202 -9.73 -10.54 -5.92
N TRP A 203 -8.46 -10.34 -6.33
CA TRP A 203 -7.96 -9.09 -6.92
C TRP A 203 -7.56 -9.17 -8.39
N GLU A 204 -7.65 -10.33 -9.03
CA GLU A 204 -7.26 -10.57 -10.43
C GLU A 204 -7.81 -9.52 -11.43
N ALA A 205 -9.04 -9.04 -11.21
CA ALA A 205 -9.68 -8.07 -12.09
C ALA A 205 -9.28 -6.60 -11.82
N ASN A 206 -8.45 -6.34 -10.81
CA ASN A 206 -8.06 -4.97 -10.48
C ASN A 206 -6.97 -4.46 -11.43
N TRP A 207 -7.09 -3.19 -11.83
CA TRP A 207 -6.05 -2.54 -12.63
C TRP A 207 -4.68 -2.60 -11.94
N GLY A 208 -3.67 -2.98 -12.70
CA GLY A 208 -2.29 -3.06 -12.21
C GLY A 208 -2.02 -4.23 -11.25
N PHE A 209 -3.01 -5.10 -10.99
CA PHE A 209 -2.79 -6.29 -10.18
C PHE A 209 -1.73 -7.19 -10.82
N VAL A 210 -0.82 -7.69 -10.01
CA VAL A 210 0.14 -8.71 -10.41
C VAL A 210 0.05 -9.83 -9.38
N PRO A 211 -0.17 -11.09 -9.81
CA PRO A 211 -0.14 -12.21 -8.90
C PRO A 211 1.17 -12.25 -8.11
N MET A 212 1.07 -12.37 -6.80
CA MET A 212 2.24 -12.57 -5.95
C MET A 212 2.62 -14.06 -5.95
N SER A 213 3.92 -14.32 -5.98
CA SER A 213 4.44 -15.66 -5.72
C SER A 213 4.24 -16.03 -4.24
N ASP A 214 4.29 -17.32 -3.94
CA ASP A 214 4.16 -17.81 -2.56
C ASP A 214 5.25 -17.22 -1.65
N GLU A 215 6.47 -17.09 -2.17
CA GLU A 215 7.57 -16.51 -1.40
C GLU A 215 7.38 -15.01 -1.13
N GLU A 216 6.77 -14.26 -2.07
CA GLU A 216 6.42 -12.85 -1.85
C GLU A 216 5.33 -12.70 -0.79
N LEU A 217 4.28 -13.55 -0.85
CA LEU A 217 3.23 -13.57 0.17
C LEU A 217 3.79 -13.94 1.55
N ASP A 218 4.63 -14.97 1.64
CA ASP A 218 5.30 -15.36 2.89
C ASP A 218 6.21 -14.25 3.43
N HIS A 219 6.95 -13.59 2.55
CA HIS A 219 7.82 -12.48 2.93
C HIS A 219 7.02 -11.30 3.48
N MET A 220 5.95 -10.93 2.78
CA MET A 220 5.04 -9.86 3.20
C MET A 220 4.35 -10.21 4.51
N ALA A 221 3.81 -11.41 4.66
CA ALA A 221 3.13 -11.86 5.86
C ALA A 221 4.04 -11.80 7.10
N ARG A 222 5.30 -12.28 6.98
CA ARG A 222 6.30 -12.19 8.07
C ARG A 222 6.64 -10.75 8.46
N ARG A 223 6.67 -9.81 7.50
CA ARG A 223 6.88 -8.38 7.79
C ARG A 223 5.68 -7.79 8.52
N LEU A 224 4.47 -8.03 8.01
CA LEU A 224 3.24 -7.47 8.57
C LEU A 224 2.88 -8.04 9.94
N ARG A 225 3.25 -9.30 10.23
CA ARG A 225 3.05 -9.94 11.55
C ARG A 225 3.60 -9.10 12.71
N ARG A 226 4.67 -8.32 12.48
CA ARG A 226 5.32 -7.49 13.52
C ARG A 226 4.48 -6.32 14.00
N VAL A 227 3.56 -5.84 13.17
CA VAL A 227 2.71 -4.66 13.42
C VAL A 227 1.22 -5.01 13.45
N ALA A 228 0.88 -6.25 13.15
CA ALA A 228 -0.48 -6.75 13.05
C ALA A 228 -1.16 -6.86 14.42
N ASP A 229 -2.46 -6.57 14.45
CA ASP A 229 -3.36 -6.99 15.52
C ASP A 229 -4.23 -8.13 14.98
N PRO A 230 -4.18 -9.34 15.59
CA PRO A 230 -4.91 -10.49 15.08
C PRO A 230 -6.41 -10.25 15.00
N ASN A 231 -6.99 -9.43 15.88
CA ASN A 231 -8.43 -9.12 15.85
C ASN A 231 -8.85 -8.21 14.67
N MET A 232 -7.89 -7.62 13.98
CA MET A 232 -8.11 -6.75 12.82
C MET A 232 -7.73 -7.43 11.49
N ILE A 233 -7.40 -8.72 11.53
CA ILE A 233 -7.15 -9.56 10.35
C ILE A 233 -8.21 -10.67 10.39
N LEU A 234 -9.11 -10.64 9.41
CA LEU A 234 -10.32 -11.46 9.46
C LEU A 234 -10.41 -12.39 8.25
N PHE A 235 -10.84 -13.62 8.51
CA PHE A 235 -11.27 -14.56 7.47
C PHE A 235 -12.79 -14.71 7.46
N ALA A 236 -13.35 -14.85 6.26
CA ALA A 236 -14.68 -15.37 6.04
C ALA A 236 -14.53 -16.81 5.55
N GLU A 237 -15.19 -17.74 6.22
CA GLU A 237 -15.12 -19.18 5.95
C GLU A 237 -16.51 -19.76 5.74
N ASP A 238 -16.65 -20.60 4.74
CA ASP A 238 -17.82 -21.41 4.49
C ASP A 238 -17.42 -22.89 4.56
N GLU A 239 -17.99 -23.65 5.49
CA GLU A 239 -17.63 -25.05 5.77
C GLU A 239 -16.11 -25.28 5.97
N GLY A 240 -15.42 -24.31 6.57
CA GLY A 240 -13.98 -24.35 6.82
C GLY A 240 -13.10 -23.91 5.65
N ARG A 241 -13.66 -23.65 4.47
CA ARG A 241 -12.95 -23.10 3.31
C ARG A 241 -12.88 -21.57 3.41
N PRO A 242 -11.72 -20.95 3.23
CA PRO A 242 -11.63 -19.48 3.18
C PRO A 242 -12.28 -18.95 1.88
N VAL A 243 -13.25 -18.04 2.03
CA VAL A 243 -14.00 -17.43 0.93
C VAL A 243 -13.83 -15.91 0.88
N GLY A 244 -13.19 -15.34 1.91
CA GLY A 244 -12.86 -13.93 1.97
C GLY A 244 -11.82 -13.65 3.03
N PHE A 245 -11.14 -12.52 2.85
CA PHE A 245 -10.08 -12.06 3.73
C PHE A 245 -10.08 -10.54 3.83
N ALA A 246 -9.91 -10.02 5.04
CA ALA A 246 -9.73 -8.61 5.30
C ALA A 246 -8.49 -8.37 6.16
N LEU A 247 -7.62 -7.47 5.71
CA LEU A 247 -6.41 -7.06 6.42
C LEU A 247 -6.50 -5.59 6.78
N THR A 248 -6.55 -5.31 8.06
CA THR A 248 -6.43 -3.96 8.62
C THR A 248 -5.25 -3.92 9.56
N LEU A 249 -4.41 -2.91 9.43
CA LEU A 249 -3.25 -2.70 10.30
C LEU A 249 -3.41 -1.42 11.10
N PRO A 250 -3.00 -1.40 12.37
CA PRO A 250 -2.76 -0.15 13.08
C PRO A 250 -1.76 0.71 12.30
N ASP A 251 -2.00 2.00 12.20
CA ASP A 251 -1.11 2.91 11.46
C ASP A 251 0.21 3.11 12.19
N PHE A 252 1.16 2.22 11.93
CA PHE A 252 2.48 2.25 12.54
C PHE A 252 3.31 3.46 12.11
N ASN A 253 2.91 4.20 11.09
CA ASN A 253 3.55 5.47 10.72
C ASN A 253 3.45 6.50 11.85
N GLN A 254 2.40 6.45 12.68
CA GLN A 254 2.29 7.25 13.91
C GLN A 254 3.42 6.95 14.93
N VAL A 255 4.04 5.79 14.83
CA VAL A 255 5.23 5.43 15.61
C VAL A 255 6.50 5.83 14.89
N LEU A 256 6.61 5.48 13.59
CA LEU A 256 7.82 5.66 12.78
C LEU A 256 8.25 7.13 12.69
N ILE A 257 7.31 8.07 12.65
CA ILE A 257 7.60 9.51 12.60
C ILE A 257 8.48 9.98 13.76
N HIS A 258 8.40 9.30 14.92
CA HIS A 258 9.19 9.60 16.12
C HIS A 258 10.54 8.89 16.19
N LEU A 259 10.79 7.92 15.29
CA LEU A 259 12.00 7.10 15.29
C LEU A 259 13.11 7.65 14.40
N ASN A 260 12.77 8.57 13.49
CA ASN A 260 13.70 9.13 12.52
C ASN A 260 14.52 8.05 11.76
N GLY A 261 13.87 6.94 11.43
CA GLY A 261 14.44 5.82 10.69
C GLY A 261 15.38 4.89 11.48
N ARG A 262 15.53 5.06 12.81
CA ARG A 262 16.48 4.29 13.63
C ARG A 262 15.83 3.66 14.86
N LEU A 263 16.10 2.36 15.07
CA LEU A 263 15.66 1.63 16.27
C LEU A 263 16.64 1.75 17.45
N PHE A 264 17.94 1.98 17.19
CA PHE A 264 18.96 2.08 18.22
C PHE A 264 19.52 3.50 18.32
N PRO A 265 19.92 3.91 19.56
CA PRO A 265 19.85 3.19 20.84
C PRO A 265 18.47 3.23 21.53
N PHE A 266 17.65 4.28 21.32
CA PHE A 266 16.39 4.47 22.08
C PHE A 266 15.12 4.28 21.25
N GLY A 267 15.24 4.01 19.96
CA GLY A 267 14.09 3.89 19.07
C GLY A 267 13.15 2.75 19.45
N LEU A 268 13.68 1.62 19.94
CA LEU A 268 12.86 0.51 20.38
C LEU A 268 11.95 0.88 21.57
N ILE A 269 12.50 1.59 22.56
CA ILE A 269 11.74 2.07 23.73
C ILE A 269 10.66 3.05 23.27
N LYS A 270 11.02 3.99 22.37
CA LYS A 270 10.05 4.92 21.77
C LYS A 270 8.95 4.15 21.02
N ALA A 271 9.30 3.15 20.23
CA ALA A 271 8.33 2.35 19.50
C ALA A 271 7.33 1.67 20.45
N LEU A 272 7.80 1.04 21.53
CA LEU A 272 6.96 0.39 22.56
C LEU A 272 6.04 1.39 23.27
N TRP A 273 6.46 2.63 23.42
CA TRP A 273 5.64 3.66 24.05
C TRP A 273 4.60 4.24 23.10
N TYR A 274 5.02 4.61 21.85
CA TYR A 274 4.14 5.25 20.88
C TYR A 274 3.11 4.26 20.29
N GLN A 275 3.43 2.96 20.17
CA GLN A 275 2.46 1.98 19.65
C GLN A 275 1.15 1.87 20.47
N ARG A 276 1.20 2.24 21.76
CA ARG A 276 0.01 2.29 22.63
C ARG A 276 -0.86 3.53 22.38
N LYS A 277 -0.35 4.48 21.60
CA LYS A 277 -1.00 5.76 21.27
C LYS A 277 -1.53 5.81 19.84
N ILE A 278 -1.45 4.70 19.12
CA ILE A 278 -1.99 4.62 17.75
C ILE A 278 -3.51 4.80 17.81
N THR A 279 -4.00 5.80 17.07
CA THR A 279 -5.43 6.15 16.99
C THR A 279 -6.01 5.94 15.60
N CYS A 280 -5.17 5.65 14.61
CA CYS A 280 -5.58 5.39 13.23
C CYS A 280 -5.26 3.93 12.84
N ALA A 281 -6.07 3.37 11.96
CA ALA A 281 -5.81 2.09 11.31
C ALA A 281 -5.99 2.22 9.80
N ARG A 282 -5.28 1.39 9.03
CA ARG A 282 -5.46 1.31 7.58
C ARG A 282 -6.07 -0.02 7.18
N VAL A 283 -7.21 0.03 6.47
CA VAL A 283 -7.78 -1.12 5.77
C VAL A 283 -7.03 -1.27 4.44
N ILE A 284 -6.17 -2.28 4.37
CA ILE A 284 -5.26 -2.50 3.23
C ILE A 284 -5.91 -3.41 2.20
N LEU A 285 -6.51 -4.51 2.67
CA LEU A 285 -7.11 -5.53 1.82
C LEU A 285 -8.51 -5.86 2.32
N LEU A 286 -9.45 -5.97 1.40
CA LEU A 286 -10.76 -6.54 1.60
C LEU A 286 -11.11 -7.30 0.32
N GLY A 287 -11.00 -8.60 0.35
CA GLY A 287 -11.23 -9.47 -0.79
C GLY A 287 -12.25 -10.55 -0.46
N ILE A 288 -13.15 -10.81 -1.41
CA ILE A 288 -14.19 -11.84 -1.31
C ILE A 288 -14.24 -12.55 -2.66
N LEU A 289 -14.22 -13.87 -2.65
CA LEU A 289 -14.35 -14.67 -3.85
C LEU A 289 -15.65 -14.32 -4.61
N LYS A 290 -15.60 -14.38 -5.94
CA LYS A 290 -16.65 -13.85 -6.81
C LYS A 290 -18.03 -14.42 -6.49
N GLU A 291 -18.12 -15.70 -6.21
CA GLU A 291 -19.34 -16.45 -5.89
C GLU A 291 -19.97 -16.06 -4.54
N TYR A 292 -19.16 -15.51 -3.62
CA TYR A 292 -19.60 -15.05 -2.29
C TYR A 292 -19.85 -13.54 -2.18
N ARG A 293 -19.66 -12.81 -3.28
CA ARG A 293 -19.99 -11.37 -3.32
C ARG A 293 -21.49 -11.16 -3.22
N GLN A 294 -21.91 -10.05 -2.62
CA GLN A 294 -23.32 -9.67 -2.39
C GLN A 294 -24.05 -10.42 -1.26
N HIS A 295 -23.33 -11.24 -0.47
CA HIS A 295 -23.87 -11.91 0.71
C HIS A 295 -23.65 -11.11 2.02
N GLY A 296 -23.26 -9.83 1.90
CA GLY A 296 -23.05 -8.94 3.06
C GLY A 296 -21.79 -9.28 3.88
N ILE A 297 -20.83 -10.04 3.32
CA ILE A 297 -19.57 -10.35 3.99
C ILE A 297 -18.75 -9.08 4.18
N ASP A 298 -18.75 -8.18 3.20
CA ASP A 298 -18.07 -6.89 3.21
C ASP A 298 -18.49 -6.02 4.41
N ILE A 299 -19.79 -5.86 4.64
CA ILE A 299 -20.30 -5.06 5.75
C ILE A 299 -20.02 -5.72 7.12
N ARG A 300 -20.00 -7.06 7.18
CA ARG A 300 -19.65 -7.81 8.39
C ARG A 300 -18.15 -7.69 8.70
N PHE A 301 -17.28 -7.72 7.68
CA PHE A 301 -15.86 -7.40 7.84
C PHE A 301 -15.65 -6.00 8.40
N GLN A 302 -16.34 -5.00 7.84
CA GLN A 302 -16.24 -3.60 8.30
C GLN A 302 -16.71 -3.46 9.75
N GLU A 303 -17.82 -4.10 10.14
CA GLU A 303 -18.33 -4.07 11.52
C GLU A 303 -17.32 -4.66 12.50
N LYS A 304 -16.86 -5.90 12.24
CA LYS A 304 -15.94 -6.59 13.15
C LYS A 304 -14.58 -5.87 13.25
N THR A 305 -14.10 -5.32 12.13
CA THR A 305 -12.88 -4.50 12.12
C THR A 305 -13.05 -3.22 12.93
N CYS A 306 -14.18 -2.51 12.75
CA CYS A 306 -14.49 -1.30 13.51
C CYS A 306 -14.58 -1.61 15.02
N GLU A 307 -15.26 -2.67 15.41
CA GLU A 307 -15.35 -3.09 16.81
C GLU A 307 -13.99 -3.44 17.43
N ALA A 308 -13.15 -4.18 16.68
CA ALA A 308 -11.79 -4.51 17.13
C ALA A 308 -10.94 -3.24 17.27
N GLY A 309 -11.05 -2.31 16.32
CA GLY A 309 -10.36 -1.02 16.35
C GLY A 309 -10.77 -0.18 17.56
N VAL A 310 -12.08 -0.01 17.79
CA VAL A 310 -12.59 0.74 18.94
C VAL A 310 -12.11 0.16 20.27
N ARG A 311 -12.11 -1.17 20.44
CA ARG A 311 -11.55 -1.83 21.65
C ARG A 311 -10.07 -1.51 21.86
N ARG A 312 -9.33 -1.25 20.79
CA ARG A 312 -7.91 -0.86 20.82
C ARG A 312 -7.68 0.65 20.99
N GLY A 313 -8.72 1.47 20.97
CA GLY A 313 -8.63 2.95 21.02
C GLY A 313 -8.44 3.61 19.66
N ILE A 314 -8.68 2.88 18.57
CA ILE A 314 -8.68 3.45 17.21
C ILE A 314 -9.94 4.32 17.04
N THR A 315 -9.74 5.58 16.67
CA THR A 315 -10.81 6.56 16.48
C THR A 315 -11.04 6.91 15.02
N GLU A 316 -10.07 6.62 14.16
CA GLU A 316 -10.14 6.90 12.73
C GLU A 316 -9.50 5.78 11.89
N ALA A 317 -9.89 5.68 10.65
CA ALA A 317 -9.33 4.71 9.72
C ALA A 317 -9.13 5.32 8.33
N GLU A 318 -8.11 4.83 7.64
CA GLU A 318 -7.92 5.01 6.21
C GLU A 318 -8.35 3.74 5.46
N MET A 319 -9.16 3.91 4.43
CA MET A 319 -9.46 2.86 3.45
C MET A 319 -8.74 3.21 2.15
N SER A 320 -7.64 2.55 1.86
CA SER A 320 -6.78 2.87 0.72
C SER A 320 -5.98 1.65 0.23
N TRP A 321 -5.56 1.66 -1.02
CA TRP A 321 -6.03 2.61 -2.02
C TRP A 321 -7.19 1.98 -2.82
N VAL A 322 -8.11 2.81 -3.27
CA VAL A 322 -9.27 2.41 -4.07
C VAL A 322 -9.11 3.01 -5.46
N LEU A 323 -9.23 2.20 -6.49
CA LEU A 323 -9.20 2.67 -7.89
C LEU A 323 -10.33 3.67 -8.13
N GLU A 324 -10.06 4.76 -8.84
CA GLU A 324 -11.05 5.82 -9.15
C GLU A 324 -12.31 5.31 -9.87
N ASP A 325 -12.16 4.24 -10.66
CA ASP A 325 -13.24 3.59 -11.41
C ASP A 325 -13.91 2.43 -10.67
N ASN A 326 -13.45 2.08 -9.46
CA ASN A 326 -14.14 1.10 -8.61
C ASN A 326 -15.33 1.75 -7.90
N THR A 327 -16.38 2.05 -8.68
CA THR A 327 -17.59 2.75 -8.20
C THR A 327 -18.30 1.98 -7.09
N ARG A 328 -18.30 0.64 -7.14
CA ARG A 328 -18.93 -0.20 -6.12
C ARG A 328 -18.25 -0.01 -4.76
N MET A 329 -16.93 -0.09 -4.71
CA MET A 329 -16.17 0.11 -3.47
C MET A 329 -16.34 1.55 -2.97
N THR A 330 -16.21 2.53 -3.87
CA THR A 330 -16.37 3.95 -3.55
C THR A 330 -17.75 4.26 -2.95
N HIS A 331 -18.84 3.71 -3.51
CA HIS A 331 -20.19 3.88 -2.98
C HIS A 331 -20.33 3.21 -1.60
N GLY A 332 -19.81 2.00 -1.43
CA GLY A 332 -19.84 1.29 -0.14
C GLY A 332 -19.11 2.07 0.96
N ILE A 333 -17.93 2.61 0.67
CA ILE A 333 -17.15 3.40 1.63
C ILE A 333 -17.86 4.72 1.97
N LYS A 334 -18.38 5.43 0.97
CA LYS A 334 -19.16 6.66 1.22
C LYS A 334 -20.42 6.40 2.03
N TYR A 335 -21.07 5.25 1.81
CA TYR A 335 -22.27 4.87 2.55
C TYR A 335 -22.01 4.70 4.06
N VAL A 336 -20.85 4.22 4.43
CA VAL A 336 -20.46 4.08 5.85
C VAL A 336 -19.81 5.35 6.44
N GLY A 337 -19.77 6.46 5.69
CA GLY A 337 -19.26 7.76 6.16
C GLY A 337 -17.86 8.12 5.65
N GLY A 338 -17.21 7.27 4.87
CA GLY A 338 -15.86 7.54 4.34
C GLY A 338 -15.82 8.71 3.36
N LYS A 339 -14.83 9.60 3.52
CA LYS A 339 -14.62 10.81 2.68
C LYS A 339 -13.25 10.71 2.01
N VAL A 340 -13.19 10.97 0.70
CA VAL A 340 -11.89 11.09 0.01
C VAL A 340 -11.11 12.25 0.64
N TYR A 341 -9.87 11.99 1.06
CA TYR A 341 -9.01 13.00 1.67
C TYR A 341 -7.60 13.06 1.07
N LYS A 342 -7.18 11.97 0.39
CA LYS A 342 -5.94 11.96 -0.41
C LYS A 342 -6.21 11.33 -1.76
N THR A 343 -5.46 11.79 -2.76
CA THR A 343 -5.43 11.20 -4.09
C THR A 343 -3.99 10.96 -4.49
N TYR A 344 -3.73 9.77 -4.99
CA TYR A 344 -2.44 9.39 -5.54
C TYR A 344 -2.61 9.13 -7.04
N ARG A 345 -1.60 9.41 -7.83
CA ARG A 345 -1.62 9.23 -9.28
C ARG A 345 -0.48 8.36 -9.75
N VAL A 346 -0.81 7.39 -10.57
CA VAL A 346 0.16 6.67 -11.39
C VAL A 346 0.21 7.35 -12.75
N TYR A 347 1.41 7.55 -13.26
CA TYR A 347 1.67 8.17 -14.55
C TYR A 347 2.21 7.15 -15.54
N ASP A 348 1.95 7.40 -16.83
CA ASP A 348 2.52 6.67 -17.96
C ASP A 348 3.19 7.63 -18.93
N GLY A 349 4.24 7.16 -19.60
CA GLY A 349 4.87 7.81 -20.73
C GLY A 349 5.37 6.79 -21.74
N LYS A 350 5.32 7.12 -23.03
CA LYS A 350 5.95 6.28 -24.05
C LYS A 350 7.47 6.34 -23.93
N ILE A 351 8.13 5.23 -24.14
CA ILE A 351 9.59 5.11 -24.18
C ILE A 351 10.11 5.41 -25.59
#